data_43284dc0dc2d20d6cf1cd3277e9a10e1
#
_entry.id   43284dc0dc2d20d6cf1cd3277e9a10e1
#
_cell.length_a   1.000
_cell.length_b   1.000
_cell.length_c   1.000
_cell.angle_alpha   90.00
_cell.angle_beta   90.00
_cell.angle_gamma   90.00
#
_symmetry.space_group_name_H-M   'P 1'
#
loop_
_entity.id
_entity.type
_entity.pdbx_description
1 polymer ?
#
loop_
_entity_poly.entity_id
_entity_poly.type
_entity_poly.pdbx_seq_one_letter_code
_entity_poly.pdbx_strand_id
1 'polypeptide(L)'
;NRMRRSLRGIILSATVLVAITAALITLIGVLTGLSVGAALLIGACLGPTDATAVSSLGRGIKPNSRTVLQAESLLNDGTALVIFAIALQAAQDSSGVTFGLVTQQLLLSFGGGIGAGVLVGAAVTKIGIRVRTITDDPMLATITALATPFLTFFIAEEIGGSGVLAVVTCGIVISRFAAPHMSLGSRVLGIPFWTILTHILNTILFVMVGVALPGIVAELPHADLVRGLILIPIIYIAMVAGRFAGQHLLIFSIRALDRRPEQRLRRTNFRGRIVSTVAGFRGAISLAM
;
A
#
# COMPACT_ATOMS: atom_id res chain seq x y z
N ASN A 1 18.73 -12.00 12.95
CA ASN A 1 19.17 -12.54 11.65
C ASN A 1 18.11 -13.35 10.88
N ARG A 2 17.16 -14.05 11.54
CA ARG A 2 16.06 -14.78 10.86
C ARG A 2 15.06 -13.84 10.19
N MET A 3 14.73 -12.73 10.81
CA MET A 3 13.78 -11.73 10.28
C MET A 3 14.33 -11.01 9.02
N ARG A 4 15.63 -10.70 8.97
CA ARG A 4 16.26 -10.09 7.78
C ARG A 4 16.25 -11.00 6.53
N ARG A 5 16.32 -12.33 6.70
CA ARG A 5 16.26 -13.29 5.58
C ARG A 5 14.82 -13.52 5.09
N SER A 6 13.81 -13.38 5.97
CA SER A 6 12.40 -13.47 5.56
C SER A 6 11.89 -12.16 4.93
N LEU A 7 12.44 -11.00 5.29
CA LEU A 7 12.03 -9.70 4.76
C LEU A 7 12.18 -9.62 3.23
N ARG A 8 13.30 -10.10 2.67
CA ARG A 8 13.48 -10.10 1.20
C ARG A 8 12.41 -10.94 0.48
N GLY A 9 12.06 -12.08 1.04
CA GLY A 9 10.99 -12.92 0.48
C GLY A 9 9.62 -12.26 0.60
N ILE A 10 9.34 -11.59 1.71
CA ILE A 10 8.07 -10.88 1.94
C ILE A 10 7.96 -9.67 1.01
N ILE A 11 9.02 -8.88 0.88
CA ILE A 11 9.06 -7.72 -0.03
C ILE A 11 8.81 -8.15 -1.47
N LEU A 12 9.58 -9.12 -1.97
CA LEU A 12 9.41 -9.66 -3.31
C LEU A 12 8.02 -10.25 -3.53
N SER A 13 7.50 -11.00 -2.55
CA SER A 13 6.19 -11.61 -2.67
C SER A 13 5.06 -10.57 -2.71
N ALA A 14 5.13 -9.58 -1.84
CA ALA A 14 4.14 -8.52 -1.76
C ALA A 14 4.10 -7.71 -3.06
N THR A 15 5.25 -7.20 -3.51
CA THR A 15 5.36 -6.37 -4.71
C THR A 15 4.94 -7.12 -5.97
N VAL A 16 5.44 -8.35 -6.15
CA VAL A 16 5.12 -9.19 -7.33
C VAL A 16 3.64 -9.58 -7.35
N LEU A 17 3.06 -9.90 -6.19
CA LEU A 17 1.65 -10.28 -6.11
C LEU A 17 0.71 -9.11 -6.49
N VAL A 18 1.00 -7.91 -6.00
CA VAL A 18 0.25 -6.69 -6.37
C VAL A 18 0.39 -6.41 -7.86
N ALA A 19 1.61 -6.46 -8.39
CA ALA A 19 1.86 -6.21 -9.81
C ALA A 19 1.13 -7.22 -10.72
N ILE A 20 1.17 -8.52 -10.39
CA ILE A 20 0.44 -9.55 -11.14
C ILE A 20 -1.06 -9.32 -11.07
N THR A 21 -1.60 -9.01 -9.88
CA THR A 21 -3.04 -8.78 -9.70
C THR A 21 -3.48 -7.53 -10.47
N ALA A 22 -2.74 -6.44 -10.37
CA ALA A 22 -3.00 -5.20 -11.09
C ALA A 22 -2.93 -5.42 -12.62
N ALA A 23 -1.89 -6.11 -13.12
CA ALA A 23 -1.75 -6.42 -14.54
C ALA A 23 -2.90 -7.28 -15.07
N LEU A 24 -3.36 -8.28 -14.31
CA LEU A 24 -4.48 -9.13 -14.71
C LEU A 24 -5.79 -8.36 -14.76
N ILE A 25 -6.07 -7.51 -13.75
CA ILE A 25 -7.25 -6.64 -13.72
C ILE A 25 -7.22 -5.68 -14.90
N THR A 26 -6.05 -5.06 -15.17
CA THR A 26 -5.85 -4.17 -16.32
C THR A 26 -6.13 -4.89 -17.64
N LEU A 27 -5.56 -6.08 -17.82
CA LEU A 27 -5.77 -6.88 -19.04
C LEU A 27 -7.26 -7.18 -19.26
N ILE A 28 -7.95 -7.64 -18.23
CA ILE A 28 -9.39 -7.95 -18.31
C ILE A 28 -10.21 -6.68 -18.52
N GLY A 29 -9.86 -5.56 -17.87
CA GLY A 29 -10.49 -4.27 -18.10
C GLY A 29 -10.38 -3.83 -19.56
N VAL A 30 -9.20 -3.93 -20.16
CA VAL A 30 -9.00 -3.61 -21.58
C VAL A 30 -9.78 -4.55 -22.50
N LEU A 31 -9.77 -5.86 -22.22
CA LEU A 31 -10.53 -6.85 -23.00
C LEU A 31 -12.05 -6.63 -22.92
N THR A 32 -12.55 -6.04 -21.84
CA THR A 32 -13.96 -5.66 -21.67
C THR A 32 -14.27 -4.26 -22.22
N GLY A 33 -13.29 -3.62 -22.88
CA GLY A 33 -13.47 -2.34 -23.60
C GLY A 33 -13.29 -1.10 -22.75
N LEU A 34 -12.61 -1.19 -21.60
CA LEU A 34 -12.13 -0.01 -20.88
C LEU A 34 -10.90 0.57 -21.57
N SER A 35 -10.71 1.90 -21.47
CA SER A 35 -9.45 2.51 -21.89
C SER A 35 -8.28 1.96 -21.05
N VAL A 36 -7.09 1.92 -21.63
CA VAL A 36 -5.89 1.40 -20.95
C VAL A 36 -5.64 2.17 -19.64
N GLY A 37 -5.78 3.50 -19.65
CA GLY A 37 -5.63 4.32 -18.44
C GLY A 37 -6.63 3.97 -17.35
N ALA A 38 -7.92 3.87 -17.67
CA ALA A 38 -8.96 3.49 -16.72
C ALA A 38 -8.74 2.07 -16.16
N ALA A 39 -8.38 1.12 -17.03
CA ALA A 39 -8.10 -0.26 -16.62
C ALA A 39 -6.86 -0.34 -15.69
N LEU A 40 -5.81 0.44 -15.97
CA LEU A 40 -4.62 0.55 -15.11
C LEU A 40 -4.97 1.16 -13.75
N LEU A 41 -5.77 2.22 -13.71
CA LEU A 41 -6.22 2.84 -12.46
C LEU A 41 -7.00 1.84 -11.60
N ILE A 42 -7.97 1.13 -12.20
CA ILE A 42 -8.73 0.09 -11.49
C ILE A 42 -7.80 -1.04 -11.01
N GLY A 43 -6.85 -1.45 -11.84
CA GLY A 43 -5.85 -2.45 -11.47
C GLY A 43 -4.99 -2.02 -10.28
N ALA A 44 -4.55 -0.76 -10.26
CA ALA A 44 -3.80 -0.18 -9.16
C ALA A 44 -4.61 -0.11 -7.85
N CYS A 45 -5.85 0.41 -7.92
CA CYS A 45 -6.73 0.53 -6.76
C CYS A 45 -7.12 -0.84 -6.15
N LEU A 46 -7.35 -1.85 -7.00
CA LEU A 46 -7.78 -3.17 -6.56
C LEU A 46 -6.64 -4.16 -6.34
N GLY A 47 -5.39 -3.79 -6.68
CA GLY A 47 -4.21 -4.64 -6.50
C GLY A 47 -3.88 -4.96 -5.03
N PRO A 48 -3.80 -3.95 -4.13
CA PRO A 48 -3.37 -4.14 -2.76
C PRO A 48 -4.43 -4.85 -1.92
N THR A 49 -3.99 -5.45 -0.81
CA THR A 49 -4.85 -6.14 0.14
C THR A 49 -4.60 -5.64 1.54
N ASP A 50 -5.68 -5.40 2.30
CA ASP A 50 -5.62 -4.90 3.66
C ASP A 50 -5.54 -6.04 4.67
N ALA A 51 -4.43 -6.10 5.41
CA ALA A 51 -4.25 -7.06 6.49
C ALA A 51 -4.97 -6.64 7.78
N THR A 52 -5.39 -5.39 7.92
CA THR A 52 -6.13 -4.91 9.10
C THR A 52 -7.52 -5.52 9.12
N ALA A 53 -8.19 -5.60 7.97
CA ALA A 53 -9.46 -6.31 7.81
C ALA A 53 -9.32 -7.79 8.17
N VAL A 54 -8.24 -8.46 7.74
CA VAL A 54 -7.97 -9.87 8.08
C VAL A 54 -7.69 -10.04 9.56
N SER A 55 -6.98 -9.12 10.17
CA SER A 55 -6.62 -9.20 11.59
C SER A 55 -7.79 -8.98 12.54
N SER A 56 -8.82 -8.25 12.11
CA SER A 56 -10.06 -8.05 12.88
C SER A 56 -10.97 -9.27 12.86
N LEU A 57 -10.96 -10.06 11.79
CA LEU A 57 -11.74 -11.28 11.63
C LEU A 57 -11.09 -12.51 12.27
N GLY A 58 -9.79 -12.50 12.52
CA GLY A 58 -9.01 -13.66 12.93
C GLY A 58 -8.77 -13.77 14.44
N ARG A 59 -9.77 -14.21 15.23
CA ARG A 59 -9.53 -14.75 16.56
C ARG A 59 -8.80 -16.10 16.44
N GLY A 60 -7.47 -16.10 16.28
CA GLY A 60 -6.71 -17.37 16.17
C GLY A 60 -5.42 -17.27 15.35
N ILE A 61 -5.11 -16.10 14.79
CA ILE A 61 -3.86 -15.89 14.06
C ILE A 61 -2.71 -15.74 15.08
N LYS A 62 -1.67 -16.56 14.93
CA LYS A 62 -0.47 -16.49 15.78
C LYS A 62 0.16 -15.08 15.68
N PRO A 63 0.65 -14.49 16.80
CA PRO A 63 1.22 -13.13 16.82
C PRO A 63 2.28 -12.88 15.75
N ASN A 64 3.17 -13.83 15.51
CA ASN A 64 4.22 -13.74 14.48
C ASN A 64 3.64 -13.67 13.05
N SER A 65 2.53 -14.34 12.79
CA SER A 65 1.86 -14.31 11.48
C SER A 65 1.16 -12.97 11.26
N ARG A 66 0.62 -12.37 12.32
CA ARG A 66 -0.02 -11.04 12.28
C ARG A 66 0.98 -9.97 11.88
N THR A 67 2.17 -9.94 12.49
CA THR A 67 3.23 -8.98 12.16
C THR A 67 3.71 -9.13 10.71
N VAL A 68 3.81 -10.36 10.21
CA VAL A 68 4.18 -10.63 8.82
C VAL A 68 3.10 -10.15 7.85
N LEU A 69 1.83 -10.40 8.15
CA LEU A 69 0.71 -9.94 7.33
C LEU A 69 0.60 -8.41 7.31
N GLN A 70 0.83 -7.75 8.44
CA GLN A 70 0.85 -6.29 8.51
C GLN A 70 2.01 -5.69 7.70
N ALA A 71 3.20 -6.29 7.76
CA ALA A 71 4.33 -5.85 6.96
C ALA A 71 4.11 -6.10 5.46
N GLU A 72 3.47 -7.21 5.09
CA GLU A 72 3.09 -7.52 3.71
C GLU A 72 2.08 -6.49 3.19
N SER A 73 1.05 -6.16 3.98
CA SER A 73 0.04 -5.15 3.63
C SER A 73 0.66 -3.78 3.39
N LEU A 74 1.51 -3.31 4.29
CA LEU A 74 2.18 -2.01 4.15
C LEU A 74 3.01 -1.92 2.85
N LEU A 75 3.65 -3.02 2.46
CA LEU A 75 4.42 -3.09 1.21
C LEU A 75 3.50 -3.16 -0.02
N ASN A 76 2.39 -3.87 0.09
CA ASN A 76 1.36 -3.92 -0.94
C ASN A 76 0.81 -2.53 -1.22
N ASP A 77 0.46 -1.79 -0.15
CA ASP A 77 -0.09 -0.45 -0.23
C ASP A 77 0.91 0.53 -0.87
N GLY A 78 2.18 0.51 -0.43
CA GLY A 78 3.22 1.32 -1.05
C GLY A 78 3.45 0.99 -2.54
N THR A 79 3.40 -0.29 -2.93
CA THR A 79 3.53 -0.72 -4.33
C THR A 79 2.34 -0.24 -5.16
N ALA A 80 1.13 -0.33 -4.62
CA ALA A 80 -0.09 0.08 -5.30
C ALA A 80 -0.14 1.59 -5.54
N LEU A 81 0.29 2.40 -4.57
CA LEU A 81 0.40 3.85 -4.72
C LEU A 81 1.36 4.22 -5.85
N VAL A 82 2.47 3.50 -6.00
CA VAL A 82 3.40 3.68 -7.12
C VAL A 82 2.72 3.35 -8.46
N ILE A 83 2.05 2.20 -8.55
CA ILE A 83 1.34 1.79 -9.78
C ILE A 83 0.21 2.78 -10.08
N PHE A 84 -0.52 3.26 -9.07
CA PHE A 84 -1.58 4.24 -9.23
C PHE A 84 -1.06 5.59 -9.77
N ALA A 85 0.05 6.09 -9.24
CA ALA A 85 0.66 7.32 -9.73
C ALA A 85 1.08 7.21 -11.21
N ILE A 86 1.65 6.05 -11.61
CA ILE A 86 1.97 5.75 -13.00
C ILE A 86 0.71 5.72 -13.86
N ALA A 87 -0.34 5.03 -13.39
CA ALA A 87 -1.59 4.89 -14.10
C ALA A 87 -2.32 6.21 -14.28
N LEU A 88 -2.31 7.06 -13.25
CA LEU A 88 -2.91 8.39 -13.28
C LEU A 88 -2.20 9.28 -14.31
N GLN A 89 -0.89 9.29 -14.33
CA GLN A 89 -0.10 10.04 -15.30
C GLN A 89 -0.36 9.54 -16.73
N ALA A 90 -0.37 8.21 -16.93
CA ALA A 90 -0.68 7.61 -18.24
C ALA A 90 -2.13 7.89 -18.70
N ALA A 91 -3.07 8.10 -17.79
CA ALA A 91 -4.46 8.43 -18.11
C ALA A 91 -4.63 9.91 -18.47
N GLN A 92 -3.80 10.81 -17.94
CA GLN A 92 -3.85 12.24 -18.20
C GLN A 92 -3.14 12.63 -19.51
N ASP A 93 -2.09 11.91 -19.88
CA ASP A 93 -1.31 12.17 -21.09
C ASP A 93 -1.93 11.48 -22.32
N SER A 94 -2.96 12.12 -22.90
CA SER A 94 -3.56 11.69 -24.18
C SER A 94 -2.79 12.19 -25.42
N SER A 95 -1.70 12.91 -25.27
CA SER A 95 -0.99 13.63 -26.35
C SER A 95 0.33 12.99 -26.78
N GLY A 96 0.35 11.68 -27.04
CA GLY A 96 1.48 11.05 -27.77
C GLY A 96 2.86 11.23 -27.14
N VAL A 97 2.95 11.27 -25.82
CA VAL A 97 4.21 11.46 -25.10
C VAL A 97 5.16 10.29 -25.37
N THR A 98 6.37 10.63 -25.79
CA THR A 98 7.41 9.64 -26.03
C THR A 98 7.70 8.87 -24.74
N PHE A 99 7.69 7.54 -24.81
CA PHE A 99 7.96 6.62 -23.68
C PHE A 99 9.19 7.04 -22.86
N GLY A 100 10.20 7.62 -23.48
CA GLY A 100 11.40 8.14 -22.83
C GLY A 100 11.12 9.31 -21.86
N LEU A 101 10.29 10.27 -22.25
CA LEU A 101 9.95 11.42 -21.40
C LEU A 101 9.14 11.00 -20.18
N VAL A 102 8.13 10.11 -20.36
CA VAL A 102 7.36 9.56 -19.26
C VAL A 102 8.25 8.82 -18.28
N THR A 103 9.14 7.97 -18.78
CA THR A 103 10.07 7.21 -17.92
C THR A 103 11.00 8.12 -17.15
N GLN A 104 11.54 9.17 -17.80
CA GLN A 104 12.39 10.15 -17.13
C GLN A 104 11.64 10.90 -16.03
N GLN A 105 10.42 11.37 -16.31
CA GLN A 105 9.61 12.10 -15.35
C GLN A 105 9.19 11.23 -14.17
N LEU A 106 8.85 9.97 -14.42
CA LEU A 106 8.59 8.98 -13.36
C LEU A 106 9.83 8.75 -12.49
N LEU A 107 11.00 8.54 -13.08
CA LEU A 107 12.24 8.34 -12.33
C LEU A 107 12.60 9.55 -11.48
N LEU A 108 12.40 10.77 -12.00
CA LEU A 108 12.62 12.01 -11.25
C LEU A 108 11.61 12.17 -10.12
N SER A 109 10.33 11.92 -10.37
CA SER A 109 9.27 11.98 -9.36
C SER A 109 9.51 10.94 -8.24
N PHE A 110 9.85 9.71 -8.59
CA PHE A 110 10.15 8.66 -7.59
C PHE A 110 11.46 8.91 -6.87
N GLY A 111 12.52 9.28 -7.60
CA GLY A 111 13.81 9.60 -7.00
C GLY A 111 13.73 10.80 -6.06
N GLY A 112 13.03 11.86 -6.46
CA GLY A 112 12.75 13.04 -5.65
C GLY A 112 11.94 12.70 -4.41
N GLY A 113 10.86 11.92 -4.57
CA GLY A 113 10.01 11.48 -3.44
C GLY A 113 10.78 10.63 -2.42
N ILE A 114 11.51 9.61 -2.88
CA ILE A 114 12.35 8.79 -2.00
C ILE A 114 13.44 9.65 -1.33
N GLY A 115 14.11 10.51 -2.10
CA GLY A 115 15.15 11.40 -1.57
C GLY A 115 14.62 12.34 -0.49
N ALA A 116 13.52 13.03 -0.76
CA ALA A 116 12.84 13.89 0.21
C ALA A 116 12.44 13.11 1.47
N GLY A 117 11.82 11.94 1.31
CA GLY A 117 11.40 11.08 2.42
C GLY A 117 12.56 10.63 3.32
N VAL A 118 13.70 10.25 2.71
CA VAL A 118 14.91 9.89 3.47
C VAL A 118 15.48 11.10 4.20
N LEU A 119 15.58 12.24 3.53
CA LEU A 119 16.13 13.46 4.14
C LEU A 119 15.30 13.97 5.30
N VAL A 120 13.98 14.12 5.09
CA VAL A 120 13.06 14.57 6.15
C VAL A 120 13.01 13.54 7.29
N GLY A 121 12.90 12.25 6.97
CA GLY A 121 12.89 11.18 7.98
C GLY A 121 14.18 11.14 8.82
N ALA A 122 15.34 11.32 8.19
CA ALA A 122 16.61 11.41 8.90
C ALA A 122 16.71 12.67 9.76
N ALA A 123 16.27 13.84 9.26
CA ALA A 123 16.24 15.10 9.98
C ALA A 123 15.34 15.00 11.21
N VAL A 124 14.09 14.58 11.03
CA VAL A 124 13.11 14.40 12.11
C VAL A 124 13.61 13.40 13.15
N THR A 125 14.25 12.30 12.71
CA THR A 125 14.84 11.32 13.64
C THR A 125 15.98 11.94 14.45
N LYS A 126 16.93 12.62 13.81
CA LYS A 126 18.07 13.25 14.51
C LYS A 126 17.60 14.34 15.48
N ILE A 127 16.72 15.23 15.02
CA ILE A 127 16.15 16.31 15.85
C ILE A 127 15.36 15.69 17.00
N GLY A 128 14.50 14.73 16.74
CA GLY A 128 13.69 14.06 17.77
C GLY A 128 14.53 13.36 18.83
N ILE A 129 15.62 12.69 18.47
CA ILE A 129 16.54 12.08 19.42
C ILE A 129 17.21 13.19 20.27
N ARG A 130 17.65 14.27 19.66
CA ARG A 130 18.32 15.36 20.37
C ARG A 130 17.37 16.14 21.28
N VAL A 131 16.15 16.40 20.86
CA VAL A 131 15.12 17.05 21.69
C VAL A 131 14.79 16.21 22.91
N ARG A 132 14.70 14.88 22.77
CA ARG A 132 14.44 13.98 23.90
C ARG A 132 15.53 13.97 24.97
N THR A 133 16.79 14.26 24.61
CA THR A 133 17.84 14.40 25.62
C THR A 133 17.63 15.65 26.50
N ILE A 134 16.82 16.60 26.04
CA ILE A 134 16.52 17.86 26.73
C ILE A 134 15.14 17.80 27.41
N THR A 135 14.14 17.29 26.70
CA THR A 135 12.74 17.25 27.15
C THR A 135 12.09 15.94 26.70
N ASP A 136 11.81 15.03 27.63
CA ASP A 136 11.08 13.79 27.31
C ASP A 136 9.57 14.03 27.44
N ASP A 137 9.03 14.88 26.53
CA ASP A 137 7.59 15.18 26.47
C ASP A 137 6.89 14.29 25.44
N PRO A 138 6.02 13.37 25.89
CA PRO A 138 5.25 12.50 24.99
C PRO A 138 4.30 13.25 24.06
N MET A 139 3.76 14.41 24.50
CA MET A 139 2.84 15.20 23.70
C MET A 139 3.55 15.87 22.52
N LEU A 140 4.73 16.45 22.77
CA LEU A 140 5.57 17.03 21.73
C LEU A 140 5.98 15.99 20.69
N ALA A 141 6.33 14.78 21.13
CA ALA A 141 6.66 13.67 20.25
C ALA A 141 5.48 13.27 19.35
N THR A 142 4.25 13.26 19.89
CA THR A 142 3.04 12.92 19.17
C THR A 142 2.66 13.99 18.14
N ILE A 143 2.74 15.27 18.52
CA ILE A 143 2.49 16.42 17.62
C ILE A 143 3.50 16.41 16.47
N THR A 144 4.77 16.19 16.77
CA THR A 144 5.83 16.09 15.76
C THR A 144 5.54 14.93 14.79
N ALA A 145 5.13 13.77 15.31
CA ALA A 145 4.78 12.63 14.50
C ALA A 145 3.56 12.90 13.60
N LEU A 146 2.58 13.69 14.07
CA LEU A 146 1.41 14.09 13.28
C LEU A 146 1.78 15.10 12.19
N ALA A 147 2.64 16.06 12.46
CA ALA A 147 3.05 17.09 11.50
C ALA A 147 3.99 16.56 10.41
N THR A 148 4.78 15.54 10.74
CA THR A 148 5.83 15.01 9.86
C THR A 148 5.32 14.56 8.47
N PRO A 149 4.24 13.78 8.32
CA PRO A 149 3.77 13.36 7.00
C PRO A 149 3.35 14.55 6.13
N PHE A 150 2.68 15.57 6.69
CA PHE A 150 2.29 16.76 5.94
C PHE A 150 3.52 17.53 5.47
N LEU A 151 4.47 17.79 6.36
CA LEU A 151 5.73 18.45 6.00
C LEU A 151 6.49 17.70 4.91
N THR A 152 6.56 16.37 5.04
CA THR A 152 7.25 15.52 4.06
C THR A 152 6.58 15.57 2.70
N PHE A 153 5.23 15.53 2.69
CA PHE A 153 4.43 15.62 1.47
C PHE A 153 4.69 16.92 0.73
N PHE A 154 4.53 18.06 1.42
CA PHE A 154 4.73 19.38 0.82
C PHE A 154 6.16 19.58 0.30
N ILE A 155 7.18 19.19 1.06
CA ILE A 155 8.57 19.31 0.61
C ILE A 155 8.82 18.48 -0.67
N ALA A 156 8.23 17.28 -0.76
CA ALA A 156 8.41 16.43 -1.92
C ALA A 156 7.71 17.00 -3.16
N GLU A 157 6.49 17.50 -3.05
CA GLU A 157 5.74 18.13 -4.13
C GLU A 157 6.44 19.38 -4.65
N GLU A 158 6.98 20.23 -3.77
CA GLU A 158 7.71 21.44 -4.14
C GLU A 158 8.96 21.16 -4.99
N ILE A 159 9.60 20.02 -4.82
CA ILE A 159 10.77 19.62 -5.61
C ILE A 159 10.40 18.74 -6.81
N GLY A 160 9.10 18.61 -7.13
CA GLY A 160 8.61 17.77 -8.23
C GLY A 160 8.70 16.26 -7.95
N GLY A 161 8.87 15.86 -6.70
CA GLY A 161 8.86 14.47 -6.25
C GLY A 161 7.46 14.01 -5.85
N SER A 162 7.24 12.69 -5.82
CA SER A 162 5.97 12.12 -5.31
C SER A 162 5.86 12.30 -3.81
N GLY A 163 4.91 13.14 -3.35
CA GLY A 163 4.64 13.40 -1.93
C GLY A 163 4.23 12.13 -1.18
N VAL A 164 3.41 11.28 -1.79
CA VAL A 164 2.98 10.02 -1.19
C VAL A 164 4.16 9.08 -0.95
N LEU A 165 5.03 8.92 -1.94
CA LEU A 165 6.22 8.07 -1.83
C LEU A 165 7.21 8.62 -0.79
N ALA A 166 7.32 9.95 -0.70
CA ALA A 166 8.13 10.60 0.32
C ALA A 166 7.62 10.32 1.73
N VAL A 167 6.31 10.40 1.97
CA VAL A 167 5.69 10.10 3.27
C VAL A 167 5.92 8.65 3.68
N VAL A 168 5.72 7.71 2.77
CA VAL A 168 5.98 6.28 3.02
C VAL A 168 7.45 6.05 3.36
N THR A 169 8.36 6.62 2.57
CA THR A 169 9.80 6.49 2.80
C THR A 169 10.23 7.12 4.12
N CYS A 170 9.72 8.30 4.44
CA CYS A 170 9.94 8.99 5.72
C CYS A 170 9.48 8.12 6.90
N GLY A 171 8.29 7.56 6.82
CA GLY A 171 7.74 6.66 7.83
C GLY A 171 8.61 5.42 8.06
N ILE A 172 9.14 4.80 6.99
CA ILE A 172 10.08 3.67 7.08
C ILE A 172 11.36 4.09 7.80
N VAL A 173 11.94 5.25 7.45
CA VAL A 173 13.16 5.78 8.07
C VAL A 173 12.94 6.02 9.56
N ILE A 174 11.88 6.72 9.93
CA ILE A 174 11.53 7.01 11.35
C ILE A 174 11.28 5.71 12.11
N SER A 175 10.50 4.79 11.56
CA SER A 175 10.23 3.50 12.17
C SER A 175 11.51 2.69 12.41
N ARG A 176 12.48 2.79 11.52
CA ARG A 176 13.74 2.03 11.63
C ARG A 176 14.72 2.64 12.63
N PHE A 177 14.80 3.97 12.70
CA PHE A 177 15.85 4.67 13.44
C PHE A 177 15.36 5.39 14.68
N ALA A 178 14.14 5.93 14.71
CA ALA A 178 13.59 6.63 15.87
C ALA A 178 12.88 5.69 16.85
N ALA A 179 12.21 4.63 16.37
CA ALA A 179 11.42 3.75 17.23
C ALA A 179 12.21 3.08 18.38
N PRO A 180 13.49 2.65 18.21
CA PRO A 180 14.27 2.11 19.32
C PRO A 180 14.53 3.11 20.45
N HIS A 181 14.50 4.42 20.15
CA HIS A 181 14.79 5.50 21.10
C HIS A 181 13.51 6.10 21.70
N MET A 182 12.33 5.56 21.40
CA MET A 182 11.07 6.07 21.97
C MET A 182 10.95 5.73 23.45
N SER A 183 10.62 6.75 24.27
CA SER A 183 10.32 6.57 25.70
C SER A 183 9.02 5.78 25.91
N LEU A 184 8.86 5.21 27.10
CA LEU A 184 7.62 4.52 27.47
C LEU A 184 6.41 5.47 27.42
N GLY A 185 6.56 6.71 27.90
CA GLY A 185 5.51 7.73 27.85
C GLY A 185 5.05 8.01 26.41
N SER A 186 6.01 8.22 25.48
CA SER A 186 5.71 8.44 24.06
C SER A 186 5.00 7.24 23.41
N ARG A 187 5.31 6.00 23.83
CA ARG A 187 4.62 4.82 23.33
C ARG A 187 3.21 4.68 23.89
N VAL A 188 3.04 4.96 25.18
CA VAL A 188 1.73 4.86 25.86
C VAL A 188 0.75 5.90 25.30
N LEU A 189 1.21 7.10 24.98
CA LEU A 189 0.36 8.14 24.37
C LEU A 189 0.20 7.93 22.86
N GLY A 190 1.29 7.66 22.14
CA GLY A 190 1.31 7.61 20.68
C GLY A 190 0.52 6.44 20.11
N ILE A 191 0.60 5.23 20.69
CA ILE A 191 -0.09 4.05 20.15
C ILE A 191 -1.62 4.22 20.16
N PRO A 192 -2.27 4.61 21.28
CA PRO A 192 -3.71 4.90 21.30
C PRO A 192 -4.09 6.06 20.37
N PHE A 193 -3.30 7.12 20.34
CA PHE A 193 -3.53 8.27 19.48
C PHE A 193 -3.61 7.85 18.00
N TRP A 194 -2.59 7.14 17.51
CA TRP A 194 -2.58 6.66 16.13
C TRP A 194 -3.71 5.68 15.83
N THR A 195 -4.08 4.83 16.80
CA THR A 195 -5.20 3.89 16.65
C THR A 195 -6.53 4.65 16.46
N ILE A 196 -6.79 5.66 17.31
CA ILE A 196 -8.01 6.47 17.21
C ILE A 196 -8.00 7.30 15.93
N LEU A 197 -6.90 7.98 15.62
CA LEU A 197 -6.76 8.81 14.41
C LEU A 197 -6.99 8.00 13.15
N THR A 198 -6.36 6.83 13.04
CA THR A 198 -6.54 5.94 11.89
C THR A 198 -7.98 5.48 11.76
N HIS A 199 -8.65 5.17 12.88
CA HIS A 199 -10.07 4.79 12.85
C HIS A 199 -10.96 5.95 12.37
N ILE A 200 -10.73 7.16 12.87
CA ILE A 200 -11.46 8.37 12.44
C ILE A 200 -11.24 8.62 10.93
N LEU A 201 -9.99 8.62 10.46
CA LEU A 201 -9.66 8.85 9.06
C LEU A 201 -10.31 7.81 8.14
N ASN A 202 -10.25 6.53 8.51
CA ASN A 202 -10.93 5.47 7.76
C ASN A 202 -12.45 5.69 7.72
N THR A 203 -13.06 6.06 8.86
CA THR A 203 -14.50 6.33 8.92
C THR A 203 -14.89 7.51 8.02
N ILE A 204 -14.15 8.61 8.07
CA ILE A 204 -14.36 9.77 7.20
C ILE A 204 -14.28 9.35 5.73
N LEU A 205 -13.29 8.55 5.36
CA LEU A 205 -13.07 8.11 4.00
C LEU A 205 -14.24 7.25 3.49
N PHE A 206 -14.73 6.30 4.29
CA PHE A 206 -15.91 5.50 3.95
C PHE A 206 -17.19 6.36 3.83
N VAL A 207 -17.36 7.36 4.71
CA VAL A 207 -18.48 8.29 4.62
C VAL A 207 -18.39 9.12 3.35
N MET A 208 -17.22 9.65 3.00
CA MET A 208 -17.03 10.43 1.77
C MET A 208 -17.37 9.61 0.53
N VAL A 209 -16.93 8.35 0.45
CA VAL A 209 -17.29 7.44 -0.65
C VAL A 209 -18.80 7.21 -0.68
N GLY A 210 -19.43 6.97 0.49
CA GLY A 210 -20.87 6.76 0.59
C GLY A 210 -21.69 7.98 0.15
N VAL A 211 -21.20 9.20 0.42
CA VAL A 211 -21.85 10.46 0.01
C VAL A 211 -21.64 10.74 -1.49
N ALA A 212 -20.44 10.41 -2.02
CA ALA A 212 -20.12 10.64 -3.42
C ALA A 212 -20.87 9.66 -4.37
N LEU A 213 -21.08 8.42 -3.92
CA LEU A 213 -21.62 7.34 -4.75
C LEU A 213 -22.99 7.66 -5.40
N PRO A 214 -24.00 8.19 -4.68
CA PRO A 214 -25.30 8.53 -5.29
C PRO A 214 -25.18 9.57 -6.40
N GLY A 215 -24.33 10.59 -6.24
CA GLY A 215 -24.08 11.62 -7.25
C GLY A 215 -23.48 11.01 -8.52
N ILE A 216 -22.44 10.18 -8.37
CA ILE A 216 -21.78 9.49 -9.49
C ILE A 216 -22.80 8.61 -10.23
N VAL A 217 -23.62 7.85 -9.51
CA VAL A 217 -24.61 6.94 -10.11
C VAL A 217 -25.72 7.74 -10.84
N ALA A 218 -26.12 8.89 -10.30
CA ALA A 218 -27.17 9.73 -10.92
C ALA A 218 -26.70 10.40 -12.23
N GLU A 219 -25.41 10.68 -12.37
CA GLU A 219 -24.84 11.30 -13.57
C GLU A 219 -24.51 10.30 -14.68
N LEU A 220 -24.47 9.00 -14.37
CA LEU A 220 -24.12 7.97 -15.35
C LEU A 220 -25.29 7.64 -16.29
N PRO A 221 -25.08 7.57 -17.62
CA PRO A 221 -26.05 7.04 -18.57
C PRO A 221 -26.47 5.61 -18.21
N HIS A 222 -27.72 5.25 -18.43
CA HIS A 222 -28.21 3.90 -18.14
C HIS A 222 -27.39 2.78 -18.78
N ALA A 223 -26.88 3.00 -20.00
CA ALA A 223 -26.02 2.04 -20.69
C ALA A 223 -24.70 1.76 -19.91
N ASP A 224 -24.09 2.82 -19.35
CA ASP A 224 -22.86 2.72 -18.59
C ASP A 224 -23.10 2.11 -17.20
N LEU A 225 -24.26 2.38 -16.59
CA LEU A 225 -24.67 1.70 -15.36
C LEU A 225 -24.80 0.18 -15.55
N VAL A 226 -25.50 -0.24 -16.59
CA VAL A 226 -25.65 -1.68 -16.90
C VAL A 226 -24.29 -2.32 -17.19
N ARG A 227 -23.46 -1.63 -17.97
CA ARG A 227 -22.08 -2.08 -18.26
C ARG A 227 -21.26 -2.20 -16.97
N GLY A 228 -21.32 -1.20 -16.08
CA GLY A 228 -20.65 -1.20 -14.78
C GLY A 228 -21.09 -2.37 -13.91
N LEU A 229 -22.39 -2.63 -13.81
CA LEU A 229 -22.94 -3.77 -13.06
C LEU A 229 -22.44 -5.13 -13.57
N ILE A 230 -22.20 -5.26 -14.88
CA ILE A 230 -21.61 -6.48 -15.47
C ILE A 230 -20.11 -6.55 -15.21
N LEU A 231 -19.41 -5.41 -15.29
CA LEU A 231 -17.96 -5.33 -15.09
C LEU A 231 -17.53 -5.61 -13.64
N ILE A 232 -18.31 -5.16 -12.64
CA ILE A 232 -17.99 -5.36 -11.24
C ILE A 232 -17.73 -6.84 -10.88
N PRO A 233 -18.64 -7.78 -11.15
CA PRO A 233 -18.40 -9.19 -10.85
C PRO A 233 -17.25 -9.78 -11.69
N ILE A 234 -17.07 -9.37 -12.93
CA ILE A 234 -15.98 -9.83 -13.79
C ILE A 234 -14.63 -9.41 -13.19
N ILE A 235 -14.48 -8.14 -12.85
CA ILE A 235 -13.26 -7.60 -12.23
C ILE A 235 -13.02 -8.26 -10.86
N TYR A 236 -14.09 -8.47 -10.07
CA TYR A 236 -13.96 -9.15 -8.79
C TYR A 236 -13.46 -10.59 -8.93
N ILE A 237 -14.00 -11.36 -9.87
CA ILE A 237 -13.56 -12.72 -10.17
C ILE A 237 -12.10 -12.70 -10.66
N ALA A 238 -11.77 -11.78 -11.57
CA ALA A 238 -10.42 -11.58 -12.06
C ALA A 238 -9.42 -11.30 -10.94
N MET A 239 -9.80 -10.44 -10.02
CA MET A 239 -9.03 -10.08 -8.84
C MET A 239 -8.75 -11.29 -7.94
N VAL A 240 -9.78 -12.09 -7.63
CA VAL A 240 -9.65 -13.30 -6.79
C VAL A 240 -8.80 -14.35 -7.52
N ALA A 241 -9.06 -14.58 -8.81
CA ALA A 241 -8.31 -15.52 -9.65
C ALA A 241 -6.84 -15.10 -9.77
N GLY A 242 -6.57 -13.81 -10.03
CA GLY A 242 -5.21 -13.27 -10.15
C GLY A 242 -4.43 -13.43 -8.84
N ARG A 243 -5.07 -13.17 -7.70
CA ARG A 243 -4.45 -13.39 -6.40
C ARG A 243 -4.15 -14.86 -6.14
N PHE A 244 -5.10 -15.74 -6.45
CA PHE A 244 -4.91 -17.19 -6.29
C PHE A 244 -3.78 -17.69 -7.19
N ALA A 245 -3.80 -17.33 -8.49
CA ALA A 245 -2.78 -17.69 -9.44
C ALA A 245 -1.40 -17.11 -9.06
N GLY A 246 -1.35 -15.82 -8.69
CA GLY A 246 -0.13 -15.15 -8.27
C GLY A 246 0.50 -15.80 -7.03
N GLN A 247 -0.29 -16.15 -6.01
CA GLN A 247 0.19 -16.87 -4.83
C GLN A 247 0.76 -18.26 -5.20
N HIS A 248 0.11 -18.98 -6.12
CA HIS A 248 0.58 -20.28 -6.57
C HIS A 248 1.88 -20.18 -7.38
N LEU A 249 1.93 -19.24 -8.33
CA LEU A 249 3.09 -18.97 -9.14
C LEU A 249 4.30 -18.59 -8.27
N LEU A 250 4.07 -17.69 -7.31
CA LEU A 250 5.10 -17.24 -6.39
C LEU A 250 5.64 -18.40 -5.53
N ILE A 251 4.74 -19.22 -4.97
CA ILE A 251 5.14 -20.39 -4.16
C ILE A 251 5.90 -21.39 -5.03
N PHE A 252 5.49 -21.59 -6.27
CA PHE A 252 6.18 -22.46 -7.22
C PHE A 252 7.59 -21.91 -7.52
N SER A 253 7.69 -20.62 -7.82
CA SER A 253 8.97 -19.94 -8.10
C SER A 253 9.93 -20.00 -6.89
N ILE A 254 9.42 -19.72 -5.69
CA ILE A 254 10.23 -19.84 -4.46
C ILE A 254 10.68 -21.28 -4.22
N ARG A 255 9.85 -22.28 -4.52
CA ARG A 255 10.19 -23.69 -4.39
C ARG A 255 11.21 -24.15 -5.43
N ALA A 256 11.17 -23.57 -6.63
CA ALA A 256 12.12 -23.86 -7.68
C ALA A 256 13.50 -23.26 -7.41
N LEU A 257 13.53 -22.02 -6.87
CA LEU A 257 14.77 -21.28 -6.62
C LEU A 257 15.41 -21.60 -5.27
N ASP A 258 14.62 -21.85 -4.22
CA ASP A 258 15.15 -22.08 -2.87
C ASP A 258 14.93 -23.55 -2.45
N ARG A 259 15.99 -24.35 -2.55
CA ARG A 259 15.99 -25.79 -2.23
C ARG A 259 16.37 -26.10 -0.77
N ARG A 260 16.44 -25.10 0.12
CA ARG A 260 16.90 -25.28 1.51
C ARG A 260 15.88 -26.06 2.36
N PRO A 261 16.34 -26.98 3.26
CA PRO A 261 15.45 -27.81 4.08
C PRO A 261 14.56 -26.99 5.05
N GLU A 262 15.02 -25.82 5.49
CA GLU A 262 14.25 -24.91 6.36
C GLU A 262 12.95 -24.38 5.70
N GLN A 263 12.88 -24.38 4.37
CA GLN A 263 11.72 -23.98 3.61
C GLN A 263 10.56 -24.97 3.75
N ARG A 264 10.84 -26.24 3.98
CA ARG A 264 9.81 -27.27 4.18
C ARG A 264 8.95 -27.00 5.42
N LEU A 265 9.52 -26.38 6.47
CA LEU A 265 8.82 -26.02 7.70
C LEU A 265 7.92 -24.79 7.56
N ARG A 266 8.08 -24.00 6.50
CA ARG A 266 7.30 -22.77 6.23
C ARG A 266 6.18 -22.97 5.22
N ARG A 267 5.89 -24.19 4.81
CA ARG A 267 4.87 -24.48 3.81
C ARG A 267 3.48 -24.17 4.36
N THR A 268 2.79 -23.23 3.74
CA THR A 268 1.36 -23.01 3.96
C THR A 268 0.57 -24.14 3.32
N ASN A 269 -0.36 -24.73 4.08
CA ASN A 269 -1.31 -25.73 3.58
C ASN A 269 -2.25 -25.13 2.54
N PHE A 270 -2.79 -25.96 1.64
CA PHE A 270 -3.76 -25.55 0.63
C PHE A 270 -4.94 -24.77 1.23
N ARG A 271 -5.48 -25.22 2.37
CA ARG A 271 -6.54 -24.51 3.13
C ARG A 271 -6.10 -23.11 3.58
N GLY A 272 -4.86 -22.96 4.04
CA GLY A 272 -4.31 -21.64 4.43
C GLY A 272 -4.17 -20.68 3.24
N ARG A 273 -3.93 -21.20 2.03
CA ARG A 273 -3.88 -20.39 0.80
C ARG A 273 -5.27 -19.93 0.38
N ILE A 274 -6.27 -20.80 0.42
CA ILE A 274 -7.67 -20.42 0.14
C ILE A 274 -8.10 -19.32 1.11
N VAL A 275 -7.83 -19.50 2.41
CA VAL A 275 -8.14 -18.49 3.43
C VAL A 275 -7.42 -17.17 3.13
N SER A 276 -6.13 -17.21 2.79
CA SER A 276 -5.37 -16.00 2.42
C SER A 276 -5.88 -15.31 1.15
N THR A 277 -6.40 -16.07 0.18
CA THR A 277 -6.98 -15.53 -1.05
C THR A 277 -8.33 -14.89 -0.79
N VAL A 278 -9.21 -15.58 -0.08
CA VAL A 278 -10.57 -15.09 0.26
C VAL A 278 -10.52 -13.95 1.28
N ALA A 279 -9.59 -14.01 2.24
CA ALA A 279 -9.35 -12.95 3.22
C ALA A 279 -8.66 -11.70 2.63
N GLY A 280 -8.45 -11.64 1.33
CA GLY A 280 -7.89 -10.49 0.63
C GLY A 280 -8.86 -9.32 0.51
N PHE A 281 -9.42 -8.86 1.63
CA PHE A 281 -10.26 -7.66 1.67
C PHE A 281 -9.47 -6.41 1.25
N ARG A 282 -10.18 -5.42 0.71
CA ARG A 282 -9.64 -4.10 0.36
C ARG A 282 -9.88 -3.14 1.51
N GLY A 283 -8.89 -2.28 1.75
CA GLY A 283 -8.92 -1.32 2.85
C GLY A 283 -9.09 0.12 2.37
N ALA A 284 -8.88 1.02 3.30
CA ALA A 284 -9.03 2.45 3.10
C ALA A 284 -8.13 3.01 1.99
N ILE A 285 -6.95 2.44 1.75
CA ILE A 285 -6.03 2.90 0.70
C ILE A 285 -6.61 2.69 -0.69
N SER A 286 -7.26 1.53 -0.95
CA SER A 286 -7.96 1.29 -2.22
C SER A 286 -9.15 2.23 -2.45
N LEU A 287 -9.71 2.81 -1.39
CA LEU A 287 -10.78 3.81 -1.47
C LEU A 287 -10.22 5.24 -1.60
N ALA A 288 -9.01 5.47 -1.13
CA ALA A 288 -8.35 6.78 -1.19
C ALA A 288 -7.70 7.07 -2.55
N MET A 289 -7.38 6.02 -3.32
CA MET A 289 -6.92 6.10 -4.71
C MET A 289 -8.09 6.35 -5.67
#